data_29a5bdcfc91c2f65133da1ed936b7d52
#
_entry.id   29a5bdcfc91c2f65133da1ed936b7d52
#
_cell.length_a   1.000
_cell.length_b   1.000
_cell.length_c   1.000
_cell.angle_alpha   90.00
_cell.angle_beta   90.00
_cell.angle_gamma   90.00
#
_symmetry.space_group_name_H-M   'P 1'
#
loop_
_entity.id
_entity.type
_entity.pdbx_description
1 polymer ?
#
loop_
_entity_poly.entity_id
_entity_poly.type
_entity_poly.pdbx_seq_one_letter_code
_entity_poly.pdbx_strand_id
1 'polypeptide(L)'
;MTAPGTKRNDSDRGAAGGVAFSPDKAQRYLYICDIKNNTIWFLNRDDGKIAGRLGSMGESGGQFFGLHMIATDSRGYIYTGEVFAGQRVQRFVPGDSARGKLIAQLARLQ
;
A
#
# COMPACT_ATOMS: atom_id res chain seq x y z
N MET A 1 -15.14 4.42 5.84
CA MET A 1 -14.86 4.34 4.39
C MET A 1 -14.71 2.87 3.99
N THR A 2 -15.26 2.48 2.88
CA THR A 2 -15.10 1.14 2.33
C THR A 2 -14.04 1.19 1.24
N ALA A 3 -13.08 0.26 1.27
CA ALA A 3 -12.04 0.19 0.25
C ALA A 3 -12.62 -0.17 -1.12
N PRO A 4 -12.03 0.33 -2.23
CA PRO A 4 -12.52 0.04 -3.57
C PRO A 4 -12.38 -1.45 -3.93
N GLY A 5 -13.20 -1.91 -4.86
CA GLY A 5 -13.18 -3.31 -5.29
C GLY A 5 -13.81 -4.30 -4.34
N THR A 6 -14.49 -3.84 -3.31
CA THR A 6 -15.14 -4.71 -2.33
C THR A 6 -16.66 -4.77 -2.56
N LYS A 7 -17.24 -5.91 -2.18
CA LYS A 7 -18.68 -6.10 -2.28
C LYS A 7 -19.39 -5.36 -1.16
N ARG A 8 -20.65 -5.06 -1.37
CA ARG A 8 -21.44 -4.27 -0.41
C ARG A 8 -21.95 -5.08 0.78
N ASN A 9 -21.97 -6.39 0.72
CA ASN A 9 -22.41 -7.16 1.87
C ASN A 9 -21.33 -7.20 2.95
N ASP A 10 -21.73 -7.39 4.20
CA ASP A 10 -20.81 -7.23 5.32
C ASP A 10 -19.69 -8.25 5.35
N SER A 11 -19.91 -9.45 4.84
CA SER A 11 -18.89 -10.49 4.85
C SER A 11 -17.76 -10.25 3.85
N ASP A 12 -18.04 -9.54 2.75
CA ASP A 12 -17.09 -9.32 1.66
C ASP A 12 -16.56 -7.89 1.59
N ARG A 13 -17.04 -7.02 2.47
CA ARG A 13 -16.66 -5.61 2.45
C ARG A 13 -15.22 -5.44 2.92
N GLY A 14 -14.43 -4.69 2.16
CA GLY A 14 -13.13 -4.26 2.61
C GLY A 14 -13.23 -3.17 3.66
N ALA A 15 -12.18 -2.99 4.42
CA ALA A 15 -12.13 -2.01 5.50
C ALA A 15 -10.88 -1.16 5.38
N ALA A 16 -11.05 0.15 5.28
CA ALA A 16 -9.95 1.10 5.27
C ALA A 16 -9.40 1.24 6.69
N GLY A 17 -8.16 0.81 6.90
CA GLY A 17 -7.49 0.93 8.19
C GLY A 17 -6.68 2.21 8.29
N GLY A 18 -5.93 2.56 7.25
CA GLY A 18 -5.12 3.76 7.22
C GLY A 18 -5.15 4.40 5.85
N VAL A 19 -4.88 5.70 5.81
CA VAL A 19 -4.94 6.51 4.59
C VAL A 19 -3.74 7.46 4.57
N ALA A 20 -3.15 7.67 3.40
CA ALA A 20 -2.11 8.66 3.19
C ALA A 20 -2.23 9.26 1.80
N PHE A 21 -1.80 10.51 1.65
CA PHE A 21 -1.68 11.13 0.34
C PHE A 21 -0.32 10.86 -0.26
N SER A 22 -0.25 10.82 -1.58
CA SER A 22 1.04 10.75 -2.25
C SER A 22 1.88 12.00 -1.91
N PRO A 23 3.22 11.87 -1.87
CA PRO A 23 4.09 12.96 -1.40
C PRO A 23 4.34 14.05 -2.43
N ASP A 24 3.83 13.93 -3.65
CA ASP A 24 3.95 14.99 -4.63
C ASP A 24 3.19 16.24 -4.19
N LYS A 25 3.61 17.40 -4.67
CA LYS A 25 3.04 18.67 -4.25
C LYS A 25 1.53 18.74 -4.48
N ALA A 26 1.06 18.18 -5.59
CA ALA A 26 -0.36 18.18 -5.93
C ALA A 26 -1.15 17.11 -5.16
N GLN A 27 -0.48 16.17 -4.50
CA GLN A 27 -1.11 15.06 -3.79
C GLN A 27 -2.14 14.35 -4.68
N ARG A 28 -1.69 13.93 -5.85
CA ARG A 28 -2.58 13.39 -6.90
C ARG A 28 -3.22 12.06 -6.54
N TYR A 29 -2.61 11.30 -5.64
CA TYR A 29 -3.09 9.98 -5.29
C TYR A 29 -3.43 9.89 -3.82
N LEU A 30 -4.44 9.08 -3.53
CA LEU A 30 -4.81 8.68 -2.20
C LEU A 30 -4.48 7.20 -2.03
N TYR A 31 -3.71 6.86 -1.00
CA TYR A 31 -3.34 5.49 -0.68
C TYR A 31 -4.22 4.99 0.46
N ILE A 32 -4.88 3.86 0.25
CA ILE A 32 -5.78 3.28 1.25
C ILE A 32 -5.31 1.89 1.61
N CYS A 33 -5.07 1.67 2.91
CA CYS A 33 -4.83 0.33 3.44
C CYS A 33 -6.15 -0.39 3.61
N ASP A 34 -6.32 -1.50 2.91
CA ASP A 34 -7.46 -2.38 3.05
C ASP A 34 -7.05 -3.54 3.98
N ILE A 35 -7.45 -3.45 5.24
CA ILE A 35 -7.04 -4.43 6.24
C ILE A 35 -7.64 -5.81 5.98
N LYS A 36 -8.83 -5.86 5.39
CA LYS A 36 -9.50 -7.13 5.12
C LYS A 36 -8.86 -7.88 3.97
N ASN A 37 -8.51 -7.16 2.90
CA ASN A 37 -7.91 -7.76 1.70
C ASN A 37 -6.38 -7.70 1.69
N ASN A 38 -5.78 -7.09 2.71
CA ASN A 38 -4.32 -6.94 2.83
C ASN A 38 -3.70 -6.34 1.57
N THR A 39 -4.27 -5.24 1.13
CA THR A 39 -3.90 -4.57 -0.11
C THR A 39 -3.87 -3.05 0.12
N ILE A 40 -2.91 -2.38 -0.50
CA ILE A 40 -2.92 -0.92 -0.62
C ILE A 40 -3.58 -0.58 -1.96
N TRP A 41 -4.64 0.22 -1.91
CA TRP A 41 -5.27 0.75 -3.12
C TRP A 41 -4.75 2.15 -3.38
N PHE A 42 -4.38 2.41 -4.63
CA PHE A 42 -3.99 3.75 -5.10
C PHE A 42 -5.15 4.32 -5.89
N LEU A 43 -5.71 5.42 -5.42
CA LEU A 43 -6.84 6.08 -6.07
C LEU A 43 -6.39 7.42 -6.62
N ASN A 44 -6.91 7.78 -7.80
CA ASN A 44 -6.82 9.15 -8.26
C ASN A 44 -7.66 10.04 -7.33
N ARG A 45 -7.04 11.06 -6.77
CA ARG A 45 -7.74 11.95 -5.83
C ARG A 45 -8.88 12.71 -6.49
N ASP A 46 -8.74 13.07 -7.78
CA ASP A 46 -9.71 13.88 -8.48
C ASP A 46 -11.03 13.17 -8.71
N ASP A 47 -11.00 11.92 -9.14
CA ASP A 47 -12.21 11.18 -9.54
C ASP A 47 -12.47 9.92 -8.69
N GLY A 48 -11.55 9.57 -7.79
CA GLY A 48 -11.69 8.40 -6.94
C GLY A 48 -11.51 7.07 -7.66
N LYS A 49 -11.08 7.09 -8.92
CA LYS A 49 -10.86 5.85 -9.67
C LYS A 49 -9.58 5.16 -9.25
N ILE A 50 -9.60 3.83 -9.32
CA ILE A 50 -8.44 3.02 -8.96
C ILE A 50 -7.33 3.24 -10.00
N ALA A 51 -6.16 3.69 -9.53
CA ALA A 51 -4.97 3.84 -10.35
C ALA A 51 -4.05 2.63 -10.26
N GLY A 52 -4.12 1.87 -9.17
CA GLY A 52 -3.29 0.69 -8.98
C GLY A 52 -3.49 0.07 -7.61
N ARG A 53 -2.76 -1.00 -7.37
CA ARG A 53 -2.76 -1.65 -6.06
C ARG A 53 -1.41 -2.28 -5.78
N LEU A 54 -1.12 -2.50 -4.49
CA LEU A 54 0.10 -3.14 -4.02
C LEU A 54 -0.24 -4.13 -2.92
N GLY A 55 0.30 -5.34 -3.04
CA GLY A 55 0.26 -6.33 -1.98
C GLY A 55 -0.86 -7.33 -2.08
N SER A 56 -0.71 -8.38 -1.30
CA SER A 56 -1.67 -9.46 -1.15
C SER A 56 -1.50 -10.06 0.25
N MET A 57 -2.41 -10.94 0.66
CA MET A 57 -2.33 -11.59 1.96
C MET A 57 -1.11 -12.52 2.04
N GLY A 58 -0.35 -12.42 3.10
CA GLY A 58 0.80 -13.29 3.36
C GLY A 58 1.82 -12.65 4.27
N GLU A 59 2.89 -13.38 4.56
CA GLU A 59 3.94 -12.95 5.48
C GLU A 59 5.28 -12.68 4.79
N SER A 60 5.35 -12.87 3.48
CA SER A 60 6.55 -12.57 2.70
C SER A 60 6.71 -11.08 2.44
N GLY A 61 7.87 -10.65 1.98
CA GLY A 61 8.10 -9.26 1.58
C GLY A 61 7.12 -8.87 0.47
N GLY A 62 6.51 -7.70 0.61
CA GLY A 62 5.49 -7.23 -0.32
C GLY A 62 4.11 -7.83 -0.11
N GLN A 63 3.96 -8.72 0.87
CA GLN A 63 2.68 -9.24 1.30
C GLN A 63 2.32 -8.66 2.66
N PHE A 64 1.03 -8.69 3.00
CA PHE A 64 0.54 -8.13 4.26
C PHE A 64 -0.32 -9.12 5.02
N PHE A 65 -0.25 -9.03 6.33
CA PHE A 65 -1.16 -9.74 7.23
C PHE A 65 -1.58 -8.77 8.33
N GLY A 66 -2.80 -8.25 8.20
CA GLY A 66 -3.30 -7.22 9.10
C GLY A 66 -2.76 -5.83 8.76
N LEU A 67 -2.71 -5.49 7.47
CA LEU A 67 -2.28 -4.17 7.01
C LEU A 67 -3.18 -3.09 7.59
N HIS A 68 -2.62 -2.20 8.41
CA HIS A 68 -3.42 -1.24 9.16
C HIS A 68 -2.99 0.21 8.95
N MET A 69 -1.69 0.47 8.88
CA MET A 69 -1.16 1.83 8.86
C MET A 69 -0.29 2.05 7.63
N ILE A 70 -0.30 3.28 7.13
CA ILE A 70 0.51 3.70 6.01
C ILE A 70 0.99 5.13 6.22
N ALA A 71 2.23 5.39 5.84
CA ALA A 71 2.82 6.72 5.80
C ALA A 71 3.72 6.83 4.58
N THR A 72 3.93 8.05 4.12
CA THR A 72 4.83 8.34 3.00
C THR A 72 5.84 9.40 3.42
N ASP A 73 6.99 9.44 2.74
CA ASP A 73 7.96 10.51 2.91
C ASP A 73 8.17 11.30 1.61
N SER A 74 8.94 12.36 1.69
CA SER A 74 9.16 13.25 0.54
C SER A 74 9.90 12.60 -0.62
N ARG A 75 10.54 11.45 -0.39
CA ARG A 75 11.22 10.68 -1.43
C ARG A 75 10.29 9.73 -2.17
N GLY A 76 9.01 9.65 -1.75
CA GLY A 76 8.06 8.70 -2.32
C GLY A 76 8.09 7.32 -1.69
N TYR A 77 8.85 7.13 -0.61
CA TYR A 77 8.88 5.86 0.11
C TYR A 77 7.56 5.65 0.83
N ILE A 78 7.09 4.42 0.83
CA ILE A 78 5.88 4.01 1.54
C ILE A 78 6.29 3.15 2.72
N TYR A 79 5.76 3.47 3.89
CA TYR A 79 5.96 2.71 5.12
C TYR A 79 4.62 2.14 5.55
N THR A 80 4.59 0.85 5.86
CA THR A 80 3.38 0.17 6.30
C THR A 80 3.57 -0.43 7.67
N GLY A 81 2.50 -0.44 8.46
CA GLY A 81 2.46 -1.13 9.75
C GLY A 81 1.40 -2.21 9.72
N GLU A 82 1.75 -3.39 10.20
CA GLU A 82 0.86 -4.54 10.27
C GLU A 82 0.52 -4.86 11.70
N VAL A 83 -0.73 -5.24 11.93
CA VAL A 83 -1.23 -5.74 13.20
C VAL A 83 -1.48 -7.24 13.10
N PHE A 84 -2.07 -7.83 14.14
CA PHE A 84 -2.31 -9.28 14.20
C PHE A 84 -0.99 -10.07 14.07
N ALA A 85 -1.01 -11.16 13.33
CA ALA A 85 0.16 -12.02 13.18
C ALA A 85 1.30 -11.38 12.38
N GLY A 86 1.00 -10.40 11.56
CA GLY A 86 2.03 -9.68 10.79
C GLY A 86 3.02 -8.95 11.68
N GLN A 87 2.53 -8.12 12.57
CA GLN A 87 3.29 -7.39 13.62
C GLN A 87 4.64 -6.86 13.15
N ARG A 88 4.66 -6.21 11.97
CA ARG A 88 5.91 -5.72 11.38
C ARG A 88 5.70 -4.40 10.66
N VAL A 89 6.81 -3.78 10.29
CA VAL A 89 6.85 -2.59 9.44
C VAL A 89 7.56 -2.96 8.15
N GLN A 90 7.02 -2.53 7.03
CA GLN A 90 7.68 -2.67 5.74
C GLN A 90 7.91 -1.29 5.12
N ARG A 91 8.97 -1.18 4.33
CA ARG A 91 9.28 0.02 3.56
C ARG A 91 9.34 -0.34 2.09
N PHE A 92 8.60 0.40 1.28
CA PHE A 92 8.56 0.24 -0.17
C PHE A 92 9.24 1.46 -0.82
N VAL A 93 10.15 1.17 -1.73
CA VAL A 93 11.00 2.18 -2.37
C VAL A 93 10.55 2.32 -3.83
N PRO A 94 10.38 3.55 -4.34
CA PRO A 94 10.02 3.72 -5.75
C PRO A 94 11.02 3.02 -6.67
N GLY A 95 10.51 2.29 -7.66
CA GLY A 95 11.35 1.51 -8.59
C GLY A 95 12.26 2.36 -9.46
N ASP A 96 11.87 3.60 -9.73
CA ASP A 96 12.65 4.55 -10.53
C ASP A 96 13.67 5.36 -9.73
N SER A 97 13.67 5.22 -8.39
CA SER A 97 14.66 5.86 -7.54
C SER A 97 16.02 5.14 -7.66
N ALA A 98 17.11 5.82 -7.28
CA ALA A 98 18.43 5.20 -7.25
C ALA A 98 18.45 3.96 -6.36
N ARG A 99 17.80 4.03 -5.19
CA ARG A 99 17.72 2.89 -4.27
C ARG A 99 16.88 1.75 -4.84
N GLY A 100 15.75 2.06 -5.48
CA GLY A 100 14.92 1.05 -6.11
C GLY A 100 15.61 0.33 -7.24
N LYS A 101 16.37 1.07 -8.06
CA LYS A 101 17.18 0.48 -9.13
C LYS A 101 18.27 -0.43 -8.57
N LEU A 102 18.92 -0.02 -7.49
CA LEU A 102 19.94 -0.85 -6.83
C LEU A 102 19.34 -2.14 -6.29
N ILE A 103 18.20 -2.06 -5.61
CA ILE A 103 17.52 -3.25 -5.06
C ILE A 103 17.15 -4.21 -6.19
N ALA A 104 16.59 -3.71 -7.29
CA ALA A 104 16.23 -4.53 -8.45
C ALA A 104 17.46 -5.19 -9.08
N GLN A 105 18.58 -4.48 -9.17
CA GLN A 105 19.83 -5.00 -9.69
C GLN A 105 20.38 -6.12 -8.79
N LEU A 106 20.35 -5.94 -7.47
CA LEU A 106 20.81 -6.96 -6.53
C LEU A 106 19.94 -8.21 -6.61
N ALA A 107 18.65 -8.06 -6.79
CA ALA A 107 17.72 -9.20 -6.91
C ALA A 107 18.03 -10.06 -8.14
N ARG A 108 18.52 -9.44 -9.22
CA ARG A 108 18.89 -10.18 -10.45
C ARG A 108 20.15 -11.05 -10.31
N LEU A 109 20.93 -10.80 -9.27
CA LEU A 109 22.17 -11.55 -9.03
C LEU A 109 21.96 -12.83 -8.22
N GLN A 110 20.72 -13.05 -7.77
CA GLN A 110 20.38 -14.22 -6.97
C GLN A 110 19.81 -15.37 -7.81
#